data_62d85b6f52cb2f129188d05c11dc1c43
#
_entry.id   62d85b6f52cb2f129188d05c11dc1c43
#
_cell.length_a   1.000
_cell.length_b   1.000
_cell.length_c   1.000
_cell.angle_alpha   90.00
_cell.angle_beta   90.00
_cell.angle_gamma   90.00
#
_symmetry.space_group_name_H-M   'P 1'
#
loop_
_entity.id
_entity.type
_entity.pdbx_description
1 polymer ?
#
loop_
_entity_poly.entity_id
_entity_poly.type
_entity_poly.pdbx_seq_one_letter_code
_entity_poly.pdbx_strand_id
1 'polypeptide(L)'
;MSGSRWGAGFSAVGRFVSEIEAAAAGKGSLRPGYVLAGDEIFLVDRCREAVLKAFVLPDLKDFCLSDLDLSSTPIFDVLDRAQTPSLMAPFQVIFVRNVRQLYTRGAKKDEFAALERYFKSPNPQALLIFVADFLRIPTDTRRMEMDDKNRFERLTETLGEHCGMIELARVGEEDAMRWAVVTAQAAETKLEPDAARELVDALGADMMLIASELEKLLLYTSGRGRITLGDVETMVLAAKQRSLYELTDAISSRNTARALALLHGLLNSSDAGEDAAIGHLYMLARTFRQMLVIVEKNVRDSRAMWQALWQGFRMPPFAADDLIRQARRYKSRRELTRAIRLIARADLELRSSPPDKRLVLERLVYDLASESKPPSPWATAQLSFEV
;
A
#
# COMPACT_ATOMS: atom_id res chain seq x y z
N MET A 1 -32.45 -2.38 -2.03
CA MET A 1 -31.15 -1.68 -2.14
C MET A 1 -30.32 -2.44 -3.15
N SER A 2 -30.03 -1.83 -4.28
CA SER A 2 -29.32 -2.44 -5.42
C SER A 2 -27.93 -2.89 -4.95
N GLY A 3 -27.69 -4.22 -5.00
CA GLY A 3 -26.43 -4.81 -4.58
C GLY A 3 -25.27 -4.41 -5.51
N SER A 4 -24.57 -3.35 -5.15
CA SER A 4 -23.32 -2.97 -5.79
C SER A 4 -22.34 -4.14 -5.63
N ARG A 5 -21.94 -4.71 -6.76
CA ARG A 5 -21.04 -5.87 -6.82
C ARG A 5 -19.65 -5.45 -6.35
N TRP A 6 -19.03 -6.23 -5.47
CA TRP A 6 -17.63 -6.05 -5.08
C TRP A 6 -16.71 -6.20 -6.30
N GLY A 7 -15.59 -5.47 -6.31
CA GLY A 7 -14.55 -5.62 -7.31
C GLY A 7 -13.95 -7.03 -7.35
N ALA A 8 -13.14 -7.28 -8.37
CA ALA A 8 -12.66 -8.62 -8.70
C ALA A 8 -11.91 -9.28 -7.51
N GLY A 9 -11.01 -8.56 -6.84
CA GLY A 9 -10.22 -9.07 -5.72
C GLY A 9 -11.09 -9.48 -4.54
N PHE A 10 -11.95 -8.60 -4.03
CA PHE A 10 -12.87 -8.95 -2.94
C PHE A 10 -13.84 -10.07 -3.30
N SER A 11 -14.31 -10.11 -4.55
CA SER A 11 -15.19 -11.18 -5.03
C SER A 11 -14.47 -12.53 -5.07
N ALA A 12 -13.18 -12.55 -5.44
CA ALA A 12 -12.37 -13.77 -5.44
C ALA A 12 -12.11 -14.26 -4.01
N VAL A 13 -11.75 -13.36 -3.10
CA VAL A 13 -11.60 -13.69 -1.67
C VAL A 13 -12.90 -14.21 -1.08
N GLY A 14 -14.04 -13.56 -1.36
CA GLY A 14 -15.34 -14.00 -0.86
C GLY A 14 -15.69 -15.42 -1.29
N ARG A 15 -15.45 -15.78 -2.56
CA ARG A 15 -15.63 -17.17 -3.04
C ARG A 15 -14.69 -18.14 -2.35
N PHE A 16 -13.43 -17.78 -2.22
CA PHE A 16 -12.44 -18.61 -1.54
C PHE A 16 -12.80 -18.85 -0.07
N VAL A 17 -13.15 -17.80 0.67
CA VAL A 17 -13.56 -17.92 2.09
C VAL A 17 -14.78 -18.85 2.22
N SER A 18 -15.79 -18.69 1.34
CA SER A 18 -16.97 -19.55 1.35
C SER A 18 -16.63 -21.02 1.04
N GLU A 19 -15.69 -21.28 0.13
CA GLU A 19 -15.20 -22.65 -0.18
C GLU A 19 -14.48 -23.25 1.03
N ILE A 20 -13.58 -22.49 1.67
CA ILE A 20 -12.84 -22.90 2.87
C ILE A 20 -13.79 -23.21 4.04
N GLU A 21 -14.75 -22.34 4.31
CA GLU A 21 -15.75 -22.53 5.38
C GLU A 21 -16.68 -23.73 5.10
N ALA A 22 -17.11 -23.92 3.86
CA ALA A 22 -17.92 -25.07 3.46
C ALA A 22 -17.14 -26.39 3.64
N ALA A 23 -15.87 -26.41 3.25
CA ALA A 23 -15.01 -27.59 3.41
C ALA A 23 -14.78 -27.92 4.90
N ALA A 24 -14.50 -26.93 5.72
CA ALA A 24 -14.33 -27.09 7.17
C ALA A 24 -15.61 -27.61 7.86
N ALA A 25 -16.80 -27.20 7.35
CA ALA A 25 -18.08 -27.69 7.84
C ALA A 25 -18.48 -29.08 7.27
N GLY A 26 -17.64 -29.72 6.47
CA GLY A 26 -17.92 -31.00 5.82
C GLY A 26 -19.01 -30.92 4.72
N LYS A 27 -19.33 -29.73 4.24
CA LYS A 27 -20.35 -29.48 3.21
C LYS A 27 -19.79 -29.26 1.81
N GLY A 28 -18.47 -29.29 1.64
CA GLY A 28 -17.76 -29.06 0.40
C GLY A 28 -16.52 -29.90 0.27
N SER A 29 -15.95 -29.97 -0.94
CA SER A 29 -14.68 -30.61 -1.22
C SER A 29 -13.57 -29.57 -1.19
N LEU A 30 -12.56 -29.81 -0.37
CA LEU A 30 -11.35 -28.98 -0.32
C LEU A 30 -10.41 -29.40 -1.45
N ARG A 31 -9.88 -28.43 -2.19
CA ARG A 31 -8.79 -28.71 -3.14
C ARG A 31 -7.49 -28.97 -2.38
N PRO A 32 -6.61 -29.83 -2.90
CA PRO A 32 -5.32 -30.11 -2.24
C PRO A 32 -4.36 -28.92 -2.24
N GLY A 33 -4.61 -27.92 -3.09
CA GLY A 33 -3.81 -26.70 -3.16
C GLY A 33 -4.57 -25.50 -3.74
N TYR A 34 -4.10 -24.31 -3.36
CA TYR A 34 -4.54 -23.03 -3.90
C TYR A 34 -3.35 -22.16 -4.23
N VAL A 35 -3.52 -21.27 -5.20
CA VAL A 35 -2.56 -20.24 -5.56
C VAL A 35 -3.21 -18.87 -5.33
N LEU A 36 -2.68 -18.11 -4.40
CA LEU A 36 -3.04 -16.72 -4.17
C LEU A 36 -2.17 -15.85 -5.08
N ALA A 37 -2.75 -15.42 -6.21
CA ALA A 37 -2.04 -14.67 -7.25
C ALA A 37 -2.37 -13.18 -7.15
N GLY A 38 -1.39 -12.36 -6.86
CA GLY A 38 -1.51 -10.90 -6.78
C GLY A 38 -0.66 -10.29 -5.65
N ASP A 39 -0.33 -9.02 -5.80
CA ASP A 39 0.48 -8.22 -4.88
C ASP A 39 -0.34 -7.44 -3.82
N GLU A 40 -1.66 -7.69 -3.73
CA GLU A 40 -2.53 -7.07 -2.73
C GLU A 40 -2.43 -7.83 -1.40
N ILE A 41 -1.48 -7.43 -0.57
CA ILE A 41 -1.15 -8.10 0.71
C ILE A 41 -2.37 -8.21 1.62
N PHE A 42 -3.20 -7.17 1.68
CA PHE A 42 -4.43 -7.17 2.48
C PHE A 42 -5.36 -8.34 2.13
N LEU A 43 -5.52 -8.64 0.84
CA LEU A 43 -6.35 -9.74 0.39
C LEU A 43 -5.70 -11.11 0.63
N VAL A 44 -4.36 -11.19 0.54
CA VAL A 44 -3.59 -12.39 0.93
C VAL A 44 -3.82 -12.69 2.41
N ASP A 45 -3.72 -11.69 3.28
CA ASP A 45 -3.94 -11.85 4.72
C ASP A 45 -5.36 -12.29 5.05
N ARG A 46 -6.37 -11.77 4.33
CA ARG A 46 -7.76 -12.22 4.48
C ARG A 46 -7.95 -13.69 4.11
N CYS A 47 -7.33 -14.14 3.02
CA CYS A 47 -7.34 -15.56 2.65
C CYS A 47 -6.64 -16.40 3.73
N ARG A 48 -5.50 -15.92 4.23
CA ARG A 48 -4.74 -16.59 5.30
C ARG A 48 -5.57 -16.71 6.58
N GLU A 49 -6.17 -15.65 7.04
CA GLU A 49 -7.04 -15.63 8.23
C GLU A 49 -8.18 -16.65 8.12
N ALA A 50 -8.84 -16.72 6.96
CA ALA A 50 -9.93 -17.66 6.73
C ALA A 50 -9.45 -19.13 6.87
N VAL A 51 -8.30 -19.46 6.28
CA VAL A 51 -7.72 -20.80 6.35
C VAL A 51 -7.28 -21.16 7.78
N LEU A 52 -6.62 -20.20 8.47
CA LEU A 52 -6.20 -20.42 9.86
C LEU A 52 -7.39 -20.67 10.77
N LYS A 53 -8.43 -19.85 10.63
CA LYS A 53 -9.67 -20.00 11.42
C LYS A 53 -10.38 -21.33 11.17
N ALA A 54 -10.33 -21.82 9.92
CA ALA A 54 -11.03 -23.02 9.52
C ALA A 54 -10.31 -24.34 9.91
N PHE A 55 -8.98 -24.36 9.81
CA PHE A 55 -8.21 -25.62 9.86
C PHE A 55 -7.10 -25.64 10.93
N VAL A 56 -6.76 -24.50 11.54
CA VAL A 56 -5.67 -24.42 12.51
C VAL A 56 -6.22 -24.22 13.92
N LEU A 57 -6.12 -25.25 14.74
CA LEU A 57 -6.46 -25.14 16.16
C LEU A 57 -5.38 -24.30 16.87
N PRO A 58 -5.76 -23.28 17.69
CA PRO A 58 -4.79 -22.41 18.35
C PRO A 58 -3.72 -23.14 19.15
N ASP A 59 -4.11 -24.18 19.88
CA ASP A 59 -3.22 -24.97 20.74
C ASP A 59 -2.28 -25.91 19.94
N LEU A 60 -2.58 -26.16 18.67
CA LEU A 60 -1.80 -27.04 17.80
C LEU A 60 -1.12 -26.29 16.66
N LYS A 61 -1.11 -24.97 16.70
CA LYS A 61 -0.61 -24.12 15.60
C LYS A 61 0.81 -24.51 15.17
N ASP A 62 1.72 -24.74 16.10
CA ASP A 62 3.12 -25.08 15.83
C ASP A 62 3.28 -26.46 15.16
N PHE A 63 2.28 -27.35 15.27
CA PHE A 63 2.28 -28.70 14.71
C PHE A 63 1.54 -28.80 13.37
N CYS A 64 0.61 -27.89 13.10
CA CYS A 64 -0.26 -27.94 11.92
C CYS A 64 -0.07 -26.79 10.92
N LEU A 65 0.67 -25.76 11.30
CA LEU A 65 0.96 -24.61 10.41
C LEU A 65 2.44 -24.56 10.04
N SER A 66 2.73 -24.44 8.75
CA SER A 66 4.08 -24.24 8.25
C SER A 66 4.08 -23.05 7.27
N ASP A 67 5.06 -22.17 7.43
CA ASP A 67 5.38 -21.09 6.50
C ASP A 67 6.74 -21.38 5.89
N LEU A 68 6.77 -21.83 4.63
CA LEU A 68 7.98 -22.22 3.93
C LEU A 68 8.31 -21.24 2.81
N ASP A 69 9.57 -20.89 2.67
CA ASP A 69 10.07 -19.92 1.70
C ASP A 69 10.94 -20.63 0.66
N LEU A 70 10.55 -20.58 -0.62
CA LEU A 70 11.28 -21.24 -1.70
C LEU A 70 12.65 -20.62 -2.02
N SER A 71 13.02 -19.51 -1.38
CA SER A 71 14.38 -19.00 -1.46
C SER A 71 15.37 -19.79 -0.58
N SER A 72 14.88 -20.44 0.46
CA SER A 72 15.66 -21.21 1.44
C SER A 72 15.30 -22.68 1.51
N THR A 73 14.10 -23.06 1.08
CA THR A 73 13.56 -24.42 1.15
C THR A 73 13.24 -24.95 -0.24
N PRO A 74 13.87 -26.02 -0.71
CA PRO A 74 13.52 -26.64 -1.99
C PRO A 74 12.07 -27.10 -2.03
N ILE A 75 11.44 -27.07 -3.21
CA ILE A 75 10.05 -27.52 -3.38
C ILE A 75 9.88 -29.01 -2.98
N PHE A 76 10.91 -29.81 -3.16
CA PHE A 76 10.89 -31.24 -2.76
C PHE A 76 10.64 -31.41 -1.26
N ASP A 77 11.29 -30.59 -0.42
CA ASP A 77 11.11 -30.62 1.04
C ASP A 77 9.71 -30.14 1.44
N VAL A 78 9.14 -29.17 0.69
CA VAL A 78 7.75 -28.72 0.88
C VAL A 78 6.78 -29.87 0.60
N LEU A 79 6.99 -30.59 -0.50
CA LEU A 79 6.13 -31.72 -0.90
C LEU A 79 6.29 -32.91 0.02
N ASP A 80 7.49 -33.24 0.45
CA ASP A 80 7.75 -34.29 1.44
C ASP A 80 7.04 -33.99 2.77
N ARG A 81 7.09 -32.72 3.21
CA ARG A 81 6.36 -32.28 4.40
C ARG A 81 4.85 -32.41 4.23
N ALA A 82 4.32 -32.02 3.07
CA ALA A 82 2.90 -32.14 2.77
C ALA A 82 2.44 -33.61 2.69
N GLN A 83 3.29 -34.49 2.18
CA GLN A 83 2.99 -35.93 2.08
C GLN A 83 3.05 -36.65 3.44
N THR A 84 3.87 -36.12 4.37
CA THR A 84 4.08 -36.75 5.70
C THR A 84 2.95 -36.30 6.63
N PRO A 85 2.09 -37.23 7.14
CA PRO A 85 1.04 -36.88 8.10
C PRO A 85 1.61 -36.31 9.40
N SER A 86 0.94 -35.32 9.96
CA SER A 86 1.29 -34.84 11.31
C SER A 86 0.89 -35.88 12.36
N LEU A 87 1.78 -36.12 13.30
CA LEU A 87 1.49 -37.01 14.44
C LEU A 87 0.63 -36.36 15.52
N MET A 88 0.64 -35.02 15.57
CA MET A 88 0.02 -34.22 16.63
C MET A 88 -1.23 -33.48 16.19
N ALA A 89 -1.43 -33.30 14.89
CA ALA A 89 -2.55 -32.55 14.35
C ALA A 89 -3.30 -33.33 13.27
N PRO A 90 -4.64 -33.29 13.24
CA PRO A 90 -5.45 -34.00 12.27
C PRO A 90 -5.35 -33.46 10.84
N PHE A 91 -4.88 -32.21 10.70
CA PHE A 91 -4.77 -31.52 9.43
C PHE A 91 -3.57 -30.58 9.42
N GLN A 92 -2.94 -30.39 8.27
CA GLN A 92 -1.78 -29.51 8.07
C GLN A 92 -2.10 -28.42 7.05
N VAL A 93 -1.64 -27.21 7.33
CA VAL A 93 -1.67 -26.07 6.42
C VAL A 93 -0.25 -25.63 6.14
N ILE A 94 0.11 -25.56 4.88
CA ILE A 94 1.47 -25.18 4.45
C ILE A 94 1.36 -23.99 3.51
N PHE A 95 1.80 -22.81 3.97
CA PHE A 95 1.98 -21.63 3.13
C PHE A 95 3.36 -21.66 2.49
N VAL A 96 3.37 -21.50 1.17
CA VAL A 96 4.59 -21.51 0.35
C VAL A 96 4.79 -20.11 -0.24
N ARG A 97 5.82 -19.42 0.23
CA ARG A 97 6.18 -18.07 -0.20
C ARG A 97 7.30 -18.09 -1.24
N ASN A 98 7.54 -16.93 -1.88
CA ASN A 98 8.56 -16.77 -2.91
C ASN A 98 8.42 -17.76 -4.07
N VAL A 99 7.16 -18.03 -4.48
CA VAL A 99 6.82 -18.94 -5.59
C VAL A 99 7.53 -18.53 -6.90
N ARG A 100 7.93 -17.27 -7.02
CA ARG A 100 8.76 -16.77 -8.14
C ARG A 100 10.00 -17.62 -8.39
N GLN A 101 10.56 -18.28 -7.37
CA GLN A 101 11.74 -19.13 -7.51
C GLN A 101 11.53 -20.32 -8.45
N LEU A 102 10.30 -20.83 -8.59
CA LEU A 102 9.95 -21.88 -9.55
C LEU A 102 10.01 -21.39 -11.01
N TYR A 103 9.98 -20.06 -11.22
CA TYR A 103 9.93 -19.42 -12.54
C TYR A 103 11.23 -18.69 -12.90
N THR A 104 12.29 -18.82 -12.10
CA THR A 104 13.63 -18.29 -12.40
C THR A 104 14.30 -19.05 -13.53
N ARG A 105 15.35 -18.45 -14.11
CA ARG A 105 16.12 -19.08 -15.21
C ARG A 105 16.74 -20.40 -14.73
N GLY A 106 16.56 -21.45 -15.55
CA GLY A 106 17.03 -22.80 -15.30
C GLY A 106 15.96 -23.84 -15.65
N ALA A 107 16.37 -25.10 -15.87
CA ALA A 107 15.43 -26.18 -16.11
C ALA A 107 14.79 -26.60 -14.77
N LYS A 108 13.56 -26.16 -14.54
CA LYS A 108 12.73 -26.49 -13.37
C LYS A 108 11.80 -27.69 -13.66
N LYS A 109 12.22 -28.58 -14.58
CA LYS A 109 11.39 -29.72 -15.03
C LYS A 109 11.14 -30.71 -13.89
N ASP A 110 12.15 -30.97 -13.07
CA ASP A 110 12.07 -31.93 -11.98
C ASP A 110 11.16 -31.42 -10.85
N GLU A 111 11.23 -30.10 -10.58
CA GLU A 111 10.36 -29.44 -9.60
C GLU A 111 8.88 -29.51 -10.01
N PHE A 112 8.57 -29.18 -11.28
CA PHE A 112 7.21 -29.29 -11.79
C PHE A 112 6.73 -30.73 -11.90
N ALA A 113 7.59 -31.68 -12.28
CA ALA A 113 7.27 -33.09 -12.28
C ALA A 113 6.99 -33.64 -10.86
N ALA A 114 7.67 -33.11 -9.83
CA ALA A 114 7.39 -33.46 -8.43
C ALA A 114 6.03 -32.89 -7.98
N LEU A 115 5.71 -31.65 -8.32
CA LEU A 115 4.40 -31.04 -8.08
C LEU A 115 3.28 -31.87 -8.74
N GLU A 116 3.40 -32.18 -10.02
CA GLU A 116 2.43 -33.01 -10.74
C GLU A 116 2.23 -34.37 -10.07
N ARG A 117 3.33 -35.02 -9.65
CA ARG A 117 3.28 -36.30 -8.93
C ARG A 117 2.53 -36.17 -7.60
N TYR A 118 2.81 -35.13 -6.83
CA TYR A 118 2.11 -34.89 -5.57
C TYR A 118 0.61 -34.71 -5.79
N PHE A 119 0.21 -33.87 -6.73
CA PHE A 119 -1.20 -33.57 -6.98
C PHE A 119 -1.99 -34.71 -7.63
N LYS A 120 -1.31 -35.71 -8.21
CA LYS A 120 -1.98 -36.97 -8.64
C LYS A 120 -2.44 -37.83 -7.47
N SER A 121 -1.76 -37.78 -6.32
CA SER A 121 -2.12 -38.51 -5.11
C SER A 121 -1.81 -37.67 -3.86
N PRO A 122 -2.54 -36.56 -3.67
CA PRO A 122 -2.27 -35.64 -2.59
C PRO A 122 -2.66 -36.21 -1.24
N ASN A 123 -1.96 -35.81 -0.18
CA ASN A 123 -2.37 -36.10 1.17
C ASN A 123 -3.68 -35.40 1.51
N PRO A 124 -4.78 -36.10 1.83
CA PRO A 124 -6.07 -35.48 2.13
C PRO A 124 -6.09 -34.69 3.45
N GLN A 125 -5.05 -34.82 4.26
CA GLN A 125 -4.88 -34.13 5.54
C GLN A 125 -3.92 -32.93 5.42
N ALA A 126 -3.55 -32.53 4.20
CA ALA A 126 -2.66 -31.40 3.96
C ALA A 126 -3.25 -30.43 2.94
N LEU A 127 -3.12 -29.14 3.21
CA LEU A 127 -3.49 -28.05 2.32
C LEU A 127 -2.25 -27.22 1.97
N LEU A 128 -1.94 -27.14 0.69
CA LEU A 128 -0.86 -26.27 0.17
C LEU A 128 -1.43 -24.94 -0.32
N ILE A 129 -0.82 -23.85 0.12
CA ILE A 129 -1.20 -22.51 -0.34
C ILE A 129 0.05 -21.78 -0.87
N PHE A 130 0.09 -21.60 -2.17
CA PHE A 130 1.17 -20.90 -2.85
C PHE A 130 0.85 -19.41 -2.93
N VAL A 131 1.75 -18.55 -2.41
CA VAL A 131 1.60 -17.09 -2.46
C VAL A 131 2.46 -16.54 -3.59
N ALA A 132 1.79 -16.09 -4.66
CA ALA A 132 2.41 -15.53 -5.86
C ALA A 132 2.26 -14.00 -5.87
N ASP A 133 2.93 -13.32 -4.95
CA ASP A 133 2.94 -11.88 -4.69
C ASP A 133 3.76 -11.06 -5.71
N PHE A 134 4.46 -11.74 -6.61
CA PHE A 134 5.27 -11.12 -7.66
C PHE A 134 4.47 -10.68 -8.90
N LEU A 135 3.14 -10.83 -8.86
CA LEU A 135 2.21 -10.48 -9.95
C LEU A 135 1.43 -9.23 -9.57
N ARG A 136 1.47 -8.25 -10.46
CA ARG A 136 0.68 -7.04 -10.29
C ARG A 136 -0.62 -7.16 -11.06
N ILE A 137 -1.73 -7.45 -10.35
CA ILE A 137 -3.07 -7.56 -10.93
C ILE A 137 -3.82 -6.25 -10.67
N PRO A 138 -4.04 -5.39 -11.67
CA PRO A 138 -4.75 -4.12 -11.49
C PRO A 138 -6.24 -4.35 -11.20
N THR A 139 -6.91 -3.32 -10.68
CA THR A 139 -8.36 -3.32 -10.41
C THR A 139 -9.17 -3.67 -11.67
N ASP A 140 -8.77 -3.17 -12.85
CA ASP A 140 -9.29 -3.60 -14.16
C ASP A 140 -8.27 -4.57 -14.78
N THR A 141 -8.54 -5.86 -14.72
CA THR A 141 -7.66 -6.93 -15.25
C THR A 141 -7.32 -6.80 -16.73
N ARG A 142 -8.17 -6.09 -17.52
CA ARG A 142 -7.90 -5.79 -18.94
C ARG A 142 -6.70 -4.85 -19.13
N ARG A 143 -6.33 -4.09 -18.09
CA ARG A 143 -5.19 -3.17 -18.07
C ARG A 143 -3.91 -3.79 -17.49
N MET A 144 -3.91 -5.11 -17.28
CA MET A 144 -2.73 -5.82 -16.81
C MET A 144 -1.57 -5.65 -17.80
N GLU A 145 -0.38 -5.35 -17.30
CA GLU A 145 0.82 -5.24 -18.13
C GLU A 145 1.16 -6.58 -18.79
N MET A 146 1.74 -6.53 -19.98
CA MET A 146 2.01 -7.75 -20.78
C MET A 146 2.91 -8.73 -20.03
N ASP A 147 3.92 -8.24 -19.30
CA ASP A 147 4.83 -9.08 -18.53
C ASP A 147 4.12 -9.82 -17.40
N ASP A 148 3.24 -9.13 -16.66
CA ASP A 148 2.46 -9.75 -15.61
C ASP A 148 1.40 -10.70 -16.15
N LYS A 149 0.82 -10.39 -17.32
CA LYS A 149 -0.08 -11.29 -18.04
C LYS A 149 0.60 -12.59 -18.43
N ASN A 150 1.79 -12.52 -19.04
CA ASN A 150 2.59 -13.69 -19.41
C ASN A 150 2.98 -14.53 -18.18
N ARG A 151 3.32 -13.87 -17.07
CA ARG A 151 3.64 -14.57 -15.80
C ARG A 151 2.40 -15.25 -15.23
N PHE A 152 1.24 -14.59 -15.26
CA PHE A 152 -0.02 -15.13 -14.80
C PHE A 152 -0.46 -16.34 -15.65
N GLU A 153 -0.38 -16.25 -16.98
CA GLU A 153 -0.68 -17.35 -17.90
C GLU A 153 0.22 -18.57 -17.58
N ARG A 154 1.52 -18.33 -17.44
CA ARG A 154 2.46 -19.40 -17.08
C ARG A 154 2.18 -20.02 -15.71
N LEU A 155 1.76 -19.22 -14.72
CA LEU A 155 1.36 -19.71 -13.41
C LEU A 155 0.10 -20.59 -13.51
N THR A 156 -0.85 -20.18 -14.35
CA THR A 156 -2.10 -20.92 -14.61
C THR A 156 -1.85 -22.24 -15.33
N GLU A 157 -0.96 -22.26 -16.33
CA GLU A 157 -0.58 -23.46 -17.08
C GLU A 157 0.21 -24.49 -16.26
N THR A 158 0.77 -24.08 -15.13
CA THR A 158 1.58 -24.96 -14.27
C THR A 158 0.84 -25.28 -12.97
N LEU A 159 0.92 -24.41 -11.96
CA LEU A 159 0.27 -24.64 -10.68
C LEU A 159 -1.26 -24.61 -10.79
N GLY A 160 -1.80 -23.78 -11.70
CA GLY A 160 -3.25 -23.65 -11.88
C GLY A 160 -3.94 -24.92 -12.44
N GLU A 161 -3.23 -25.81 -13.12
CA GLU A 161 -3.78 -27.11 -13.53
C GLU A 161 -4.16 -27.98 -12.34
N HIS A 162 -3.45 -27.82 -11.22
CA HIS A 162 -3.60 -28.69 -10.04
C HIS A 162 -4.24 -27.98 -8.85
N CYS A 163 -4.14 -26.64 -8.79
CA CYS A 163 -4.57 -25.82 -7.67
C CYS A 163 -5.73 -24.91 -8.03
N GLY A 164 -6.51 -24.52 -7.02
CA GLY A 164 -7.50 -23.45 -7.17
C GLY A 164 -6.79 -22.10 -7.35
N MET A 165 -7.05 -21.38 -8.45
CA MET A 165 -6.50 -20.03 -8.68
C MET A 165 -7.40 -18.97 -8.04
N ILE A 166 -6.81 -18.11 -7.22
CA ILE A 166 -7.46 -16.99 -6.56
C ILE A 166 -6.78 -15.70 -7.00
N GLU A 167 -7.47 -14.95 -7.85
CA GLU A 167 -6.96 -13.71 -8.42
C GLU A 167 -7.17 -12.54 -7.44
N LEU A 168 -6.11 -12.10 -6.79
CA LEU A 168 -6.11 -11.01 -5.82
C LEU A 168 -5.82 -9.69 -6.53
N ALA A 169 -6.80 -9.22 -7.32
CA ALA A 169 -6.71 -7.92 -7.97
C ALA A 169 -6.68 -6.80 -6.92
N ARG A 170 -5.90 -5.76 -7.18
CA ARG A 170 -5.80 -4.56 -6.34
C ARG A 170 -7.17 -3.96 -6.06
N VAL A 171 -7.33 -3.41 -4.86
CA VAL A 171 -8.57 -2.78 -4.42
C VAL A 171 -8.65 -1.35 -4.94
N GLY A 172 -9.79 -0.98 -5.51
CA GLY A 172 -10.07 0.40 -5.92
C GLY A 172 -10.69 1.22 -4.78
N GLU A 173 -10.68 2.55 -4.95
CA GLU A 173 -11.18 3.51 -3.95
C GLU A 173 -12.63 3.23 -3.52
N GLU A 174 -13.51 2.90 -4.46
CA GLU A 174 -14.92 2.60 -4.14
C GLU A 174 -15.07 1.36 -3.26
N ASP A 175 -14.30 0.31 -3.54
CA ASP A 175 -14.31 -0.91 -2.74
C ASP A 175 -13.65 -0.70 -1.38
N ALA A 176 -12.58 0.10 -1.32
CA ALA A 176 -11.94 0.48 -0.08
C ALA A 176 -12.89 1.26 0.84
N MET A 177 -13.60 2.26 0.30
CA MET A 177 -14.63 3.00 1.06
C MET A 177 -15.75 2.07 1.55
N ARG A 178 -16.23 1.19 0.68
CA ARG A 178 -17.29 0.23 1.03
C ARG A 178 -16.82 -0.72 2.12
N TRP A 179 -15.60 -1.23 2.00
CA TRP A 179 -15.02 -2.11 3.00
C TRP A 179 -14.91 -1.41 4.36
N ALA A 180 -14.43 -0.17 4.39
CA ALA A 180 -14.30 0.61 5.62
C ALA A 180 -15.67 0.82 6.31
N VAL A 181 -16.71 1.15 5.53
CA VAL A 181 -18.08 1.31 6.04
C VAL A 181 -18.63 0.01 6.62
N VAL A 182 -18.48 -1.11 5.88
CA VAL A 182 -18.96 -2.43 6.33
C VAL A 182 -18.22 -2.89 7.58
N THR A 183 -16.91 -2.67 7.63
CA THR A 183 -16.08 -3.05 8.80
C THR A 183 -16.44 -2.21 10.04
N ALA A 184 -16.63 -0.90 9.88
CA ALA A 184 -17.08 -0.06 10.98
C ALA A 184 -18.48 -0.47 11.49
N GLN A 185 -19.40 -0.81 10.56
CA GLN A 185 -20.74 -1.27 10.91
C GLN A 185 -20.72 -2.62 11.65
N ALA A 186 -19.82 -3.54 11.28
CA ALA A 186 -19.62 -4.80 11.99
C ALA A 186 -19.11 -4.59 13.43
N ALA A 187 -18.41 -3.46 13.68
CA ALA A 187 -17.99 -3.01 15.01
C ALA A 187 -19.03 -2.07 15.68
N GLU A 188 -20.31 -2.16 15.28
CA GLU A 188 -21.42 -1.35 15.80
C GLU A 188 -21.20 0.17 15.75
N THR A 189 -20.33 0.63 14.83
CA THR A 189 -19.97 2.03 14.67
C THR A 189 -20.33 2.50 13.26
N LYS A 190 -21.01 3.64 13.16
CA LYS A 190 -21.36 4.26 11.89
C LYS A 190 -20.19 5.10 11.37
N LEU A 191 -19.60 4.73 10.23
CA LEU A 191 -18.67 5.59 9.51
C LEU A 191 -19.46 6.51 8.56
N GLU A 192 -19.33 7.84 8.75
CA GLU A 192 -20.01 8.81 7.88
C GLU A 192 -19.44 8.80 6.47
N PRO A 193 -20.25 9.03 5.40
CA PRO A 193 -19.77 8.93 4.02
C PRO A 193 -18.60 9.85 3.68
N ASP A 194 -18.63 11.09 4.23
CA ASP A 194 -17.54 12.05 4.02
C ASP A 194 -16.27 11.63 4.77
N ALA A 195 -16.42 11.01 5.94
CA ALA A 195 -15.30 10.43 6.70
C ALA A 195 -14.68 9.24 5.96
N ALA A 196 -15.51 8.36 5.37
CA ALA A 196 -15.04 7.23 4.58
C ALA A 196 -14.27 7.68 3.34
N ARG A 197 -14.76 8.70 2.64
CA ARG A 197 -14.09 9.28 1.48
C ARG A 197 -12.74 9.89 1.86
N GLU A 198 -12.73 10.75 2.89
CA GLU A 198 -11.50 11.40 3.35
C GLU A 198 -10.45 10.39 3.82
N LEU A 199 -10.87 9.31 4.49
CA LEU A 199 -9.99 8.22 4.92
C LEU A 199 -9.29 7.58 3.71
N VAL A 200 -10.04 7.23 2.66
CA VAL A 200 -9.50 6.59 1.46
C VAL A 200 -8.67 7.58 0.64
N ASP A 201 -9.13 8.82 0.45
CA ASP A 201 -8.39 9.87 -0.28
C ASP A 201 -7.04 10.17 0.41
N ALA A 202 -7.02 10.23 1.75
CA ALA A 202 -5.81 10.47 2.52
C ALA A 202 -4.80 9.33 2.43
N LEU A 203 -5.26 8.08 2.29
CA LEU A 203 -4.41 6.89 2.33
C LEU A 203 -4.14 6.28 0.94
N GLY A 204 -4.75 6.83 -0.13
CA GLY A 204 -4.52 6.40 -1.51
C GLY A 204 -5.01 4.98 -1.82
N ALA A 205 -6.11 4.57 -1.21
CA ALA A 205 -6.69 3.22 -1.31
C ALA A 205 -5.75 2.07 -0.85
N ASP A 206 -4.71 2.39 -0.08
CA ASP A 206 -3.85 1.39 0.56
C ASP A 206 -4.65 0.67 1.66
N MET A 207 -5.04 -0.57 1.38
CA MET A 207 -5.95 -1.33 2.26
C MET A 207 -5.33 -1.67 3.62
N MET A 208 -4.01 -1.90 3.69
CA MET A 208 -3.34 -2.17 4.97
C MET A 208 -3.35 -0.93 5.86
N LEU A 209 -3.05 0.23 5.29
CA LEU A 209 -3.11 1.50 6.01
C LEU A 209 -4.55 1.84 6.40
N ILE A 210 -5.53 1.67 5.49
CA ILE A 210 -6.95 1.92 5.77
C ILE A 210 -7.43 1.04 6.92
N ALA A 211 -7.08 -0.24 6.92
CA ALA A 211 -7.46 -1.16 7.99
C ALA A 211 -6.88 -0.73 9.35
N SER A 212 -5.59 -0.40 9.38
CA SER A 212 -4.91 0.06 10.60
C SER A 212 -5.46 1.38 11.13
N GLU A 213 -5.70 2.36 10.25
CA GLU A 213 -6.26 3.65 10.66
C GLU A 213 -7.72 3.54 11.09
N LEU A 214 -8.51 2.68 10.42
CA LEU A 214 -9.90 2.41 10.81
C LEU A 214 -9.98 1.77 12.19
N GLU A 215 -9.09 0.82 12.51
CA GLU A 215 -9.01 0.21 13.83
C GLU A 215 -8.71 1.26 14.91
N LYS A 216 -7.77 2.15 14.68
CA LYS A 216 -7.47 3.27 15.58
C LYS A 216 -8.65 4.23 15.74
N LEU A 217 -9.35 4.54 14.64
CA LEU A 217 -10.56 5.37 14.67
C LEU A 217 -11.68 4.71 15.49
N LEU A 218 -11.89 3.41 15.35
CA LEU A 218 -12.86 2.64 16.12
C LEU A 218 -12.54 2.71 17.63
N LEU A 219 -11.27 2.55 18.00
CA LEU A 219 -10.82 2.69 19.39
C LEU A 219 -11.00 4.13 19.90
N TYR A 220 -10.61 5.12 19.11
CA TYR A 220 -10.73 6.54 19.46
C TYR A 220 -12.18 6.99 19.65
N THR A 221 -13.08 6.45 18.85
CA THR A 221 -14.52 6.78 18.92
C THR A 221 -15.32 5.79 19.76
N SER A 222 -14.67 4.91 20.52
CA SER A 222 -15.31 3.94 21.39
C SER A 222 -16.31 4.62 22.32
N GLY A 223 -17.52 4.08 22.37
CA GLY A 223 -18.65 4.64 23.16
C GLY A 223 -19.44 5.76 22.46
N ARG A 224 -18.97 6.32 21.33
CA ARG A 224 -19.71 7.33 20.55
C ARG A 224 -20.60 6.73 19.45
N GLY A 225 -20.32 5.51 19.01
CA GLY A 225 -21.07 4.77 17.99
C GLY A 225 -21.02 5.37 16.60
N ARG A 226 -20.15 6.37 16.35
CA ARG A 226 -19.96 7.00 15.04
C ARG A 226 -18.57 7.58 14.86
N ILE A 227 -18.07 7.53 13.62
CA ILE A 227 -16.85 8.18 13.15
C ILE A 227 -17.24 9.30 12.20
N THR A 228 -16.82 10.53 12.51
CA THR A 228 -17.09 11.74 11.72
C THR A 228 -15.88 12.14 10.90
N LEU A 229 -16.10 13.05 9.94
CA LEU A 229 -15.00 13.68 9.18
C LEU A 229 -13.96 14.32 10.11
N GLY A 230 -14.39 15.00 11.19
CA GLY A 230 -13.49 15.63 12.16
C GLY A 230 -12.61 14.62 12.91
N ASP A 231 -13.10 13.39 13.14
CA ASP A 231 -12.30 12.31 13.74
C ASP A 231 -11.19 11.85 12.78
N VAL A 232 -11.50 11.70 11.50
CA VAL A 232 -10.51 11.35 10.45
C VAL A 232 -9.48 12.47 10.30
N GLU A 233 -9.92 13.73 10.24
CA GLU A 233 -9.03 14.89 10.18
C GLU A 233 -8.07 14.93 11.38
N THR A 234 -8.57 14.61 12.56
CA THR A 234 -7.78 14.66 13.81
C THR A 234 -6.79 13.49 13.92
N MET A 235 -7.22 12.27 13.62
CA MET A 235 -6.43 11.07 13.88
C MET A 235 -5.54 10.68 12.71
N VAL A 236 -6.08 10.70 11.49
CA VAL A 236 -5.39 10.21 10.29
C VAL A 236 -4.57 11.31 9.64
N LEU A 237 -5.20 12.46 9.35
CA LEU A 237 -4.52 13.57 8.70
C LEU A 237 -3.50 14.24 9.61
N ALA A 238 -3.77 14.37 10.91
CA ALA A 238 -2.84 14.98 11.85
C ALA A 238 -1.54 14.18 11.98
N ALA A 239 -1.59 12.86 11.98
CA ALA A 239 -0.40 12.02 12.03
C ALA A 239 0.46 12.13 10.76
N LYS A 240 -0.17 12.00 9.57
CA LYS A 240 0.51 12.20 8.27
C LYS A 240 0.99 13.63 8.07
N GLN A 241 0.16 14.60 8.43
CA GLN A 241 0.53 16.00 8.36
C GLN A 241 1.70 16.33 9.28
N ARG A 242 1.73 15.79 10.52
CA ARG A 242 2.85 16.00 11.44
C ARG A 242 4.18 15.57 10.82
N SER A 243 4.26 14.37 10.23
CA SER A 243 5.48 13.88 9.59
C SER A 243 5.88 14.74 8.38
N LEU A 244 4.89 15.19 7.57
CA LEU A 244 5.13 16.11 6.45
C LEU A 244 5.49 17.52 6.92
N TYR A 245 4.88 18.00 8.02
CA TYR A 245 5.25 19.30 8.60
C TYR A 245 6.65 19.26 9.18
N GLU A 246 7.06 18.17 9.82
CA GLU A 246 8.45 17.99 10.27
C GLU A 246 9.41 17.96 9.10
N LEU A 247 9.07 17.28 7.99
CA LEU A 247 9.86 17.28 6.77
C LEU A 247 9.95 18.68 6.16
N THR A 248 8.82 19.40 6.00
CA THR A 248 8.82 20.76 5.46
C THR A 248 9.47 21.76 6.40
N ASP A 249 9.40 21.55 7.72
CA ASP A 249 10.16 22.31 8.72
C ASP A 249 11.65 22.12 8.55
N ALA A 250 12.12 20.88 8.40
CA ALA A 250 13.52 20.56 8.15
C ALA A 250 14.00 21.15 6.82
N ILE A 251 13.19 21.08 5.76
CA ILE A 251 13.50 21.71 4.45
C ILE A 251 13.58 23.23 4.59
N SER A 252 12.59 23.87 5.20
CA SER A 252 12.55 25.34 5.35
C SER A 252 13.67 25.88 6.24
N SER A 253 14.11 25.08 7.22
CA SER A 253 15.27 25.38 8.10
C SER A 253 16.63 25.04 7.47
N ARG A 254 16.64 24.56 6.22
CA ARG A 254 17.86 24.15 5.51
C ARG A 254 18.65 23.01 6.19
N ASN A 255 17.98 22.21 7.00
CA ASN A 255 18.58 21.05 7.65
C ASN A 255 18.45 19.81 6.77
N THR A 256 19.34 19.68 5.77
CA THR A 256 19.32 18.61 4.77
C THR A 256 19.42 17.22 5.38
N ALA A 257 20.27 17.04 6.40
CA ALA A 257 20.45 15.75 7.05
C ALA A 257 19.16 15.27 7.73
N ARG A 258 18.50 16.17 8.50
CA ARG A 258 17.20 15.88 9.13
C ARG A 258 16.09 15.66 8.09
N ALA A 259 16.06 16.45 7.02
CA ALA A 259 15.07 16.31 5.97
C ALA A 259 15.17 14.94 5.26
N LEU A 260 16.38 14.48 4.94
CA LEU A 260 16.61 13.16 4.37
C LEU A 260 16.24 12.02 5.34
N ALA A 261 16.59 12.15 6.63
CA ALA A 261 16.23 11.16 7.64
C ALA A 261 14.69 11.03 7.79
N LEU A 262 13.96 12.15 7.79
CA LEU A 262 12.49 12.18 7.83
C LEU A 262 11.87 11.59 6.55
N LEU A 263 12.43 11.90 5.38
CA LEU A 263 12.00 11.27 4.12
C LEU A 263 12.17 9.76 4.17
N HIS A 264 13.32 9.25 4.64
CA HIS A 264 13.55 7.80 4.77
C HIS A 264 12.56 7.16 5.76
N GLY A 265 12.24 7.83 6.86
CA GLY A 265 11.21 7.39 7.80
C GLY A 265 9.82 7.29 7.13
N LEU A 266 9.44 8.29 6.35
CA LEU A 266 8.18 8.31 5.60
C LEU A 266 8.10 7.19 4.54
N LEU A 267 9.19 6.96 3.80
CA LEU A 267 9.25 5.92 2.77
C LEU A 267 9.27 4.50 3.35
N ASN A 268 9.94 4.32 4.49
CA ASN A 268 10.05 3.02 5.14
C ASN A 268 8.80 2.66 5.98
N SER A 269 8.00 3.64 6.40
CA SER A 269 6.77 3.42 7.17
C SER A 269 5.55 3.10 6.30
N SER A 270 5.67 3.23 4.98
CA SER A 270 4.62 2.89 4.03
C SER A 270 4.93 1.55 3.35
N ASP A 271 4.16 0.50 3.69
CA ASP A 271 4.22 -0.80 2.99
C ASP A 271 3.84 -0.69 1.50
N ALA A 272 3.28 0.44 1.08
CA ALA A 272 2.94 0.76 -0.31
C ALA A 272 4.17 1.03 -1.21
N GLY A 273 5.39 0.92 -0.69
CA GLY A 273 6.62 1.04 -1.46
C GLY A 273 6.70 2.34 -2.29
N GLU A 274 7.06 2.19 -3.55
CA GLU A 274 7.31 3.31 -4.46
C GLU A 274 6.06 4.14 -4.83
N ASP A 275 4.84 3.59 -4.72
CA ASP A 275 3.61 4.29 -5.10
C ASP A 275 3.20 5.32 -4.03
N ALA A 276 3.60 5.13 -2.76
CA ALA A 276 3.45 6.14 -1.71
C ALA A 276 4.23 7.43 -2.00
N ALA A 277 5.29 7.34 -2.81
CA ALA A 277 6.10 8.48 -3.23
C ALA A 277 5.28 9.57 -3.92
N ILE A 278 4.33 9.19 -4.79
CA ILE A 278 3.46 10.13 -5.52
C ILE A 278 2.52 10.86 -4.55
N GLY A 279 1.96 10.15 -3.57
CA GLY A 279 1.10 10.75 -2.55
C GLY A 279 1.85 11.76 -1.68
N HIS A 280 3.08 11.46 -1.27
CA HIS A 280 3.92 12.39 -0.51
C HIS A 280 4.29 13.63 -1.33
N LEU A 281 4.55 13.46 -2.62
CA LEU A 281 4.86 14.57 -3.52
C LEU A 281 3.67 15.52 -3.69
N TYR A 282 2.46 14.99 -3.83
CA TYR A 282 1.23 15.79 -3.88
C TYR A 282 1.06 16.66 -2.62
N MET A 283 1.28 16.06 -1.44
CA MET A 283 1.17 16.78 -0.16
C MET A 283 2.27 17.85 -0.02
N LEU A 284 3.50 17.58 -0.45
CA LEU A 284 4.56 18.57 -0.51
C LEU A 284 4.18 19.74 -1.45
N ALA A 285 3.69 19.43 -2.65
CA ALA A 285 3.24 20.45 -3.60
C ALA A 285 2.13 21.35 -3.01
N ARG A 286 1.16 20.73 -2.33
CA ARG A 286 0.08 21.44 -1.62
C ARG A 286 0.65 22.40 -0.57
N THR A 287 1.56 21.91 0.28
CA THR A 287 2.17 22.71 1.36
C THR A 287 2.96 23.89 0.81
N PHE A 288 3.78 23.69 -0.21
CA PHE A 288 4.53 24.79 -0.84
C PHE A 288 3.64 25.82 -1.55
N ARG A 289 2.53 25.41 -2.15
CA ARG A 289 1.51 26.34 -2.71
C ARG A 289 0.85 27.16 -1.61
N GLN A 290 0.53 26.55 -0.47
CA GLN A 290 -0.01 27.25 0.69
C GLN A 290 0.99 28.29 1.22
N MET A 291 2.26 27.94 1.37
CA MET A 291 3.33 28.87 1.76
C MET A 291 3.47 30.03 0.77
N LEU A 292 3.34 29.77 -0.52
CA LEU A 292 3.38 30.82 -1.56
C LEU A 292 2.22 31.81 -1.38
N VAL A 293 1.00 31.32 -1.14
CA VAL A 293 -0.18 32.19 -0.88
C VAL A 293 0.01 33.01 0.40
N ILE A 294 0.57 32.39 1.47
CA ILE A 294 0.87 33.09 2.72
C ILE A 294 1.83 34.27 2.47
N VAL A 295 2.89 34.03 1.69
CA VAL A 295 3.87 35.08 1.37
C VAL A 295 3.27 36.15 0.44
N GLU A 296 2.50 35.75 -0.60
CA GLU A 296 1.86 36.67 -1.53
C GLU A 296 0.83 37.58 -0.86
N LYS A 297 0.02 37.02 0.04
CA LYS A 297 -1.03 37.78 0.75
C LYS A 297 -0.54 38.40 2.06
N ASN A 298 0.74 38.26 2.38
CA ASN A 298 1.38 38.75 3.63
C ASN A 298 0.59 38.33 4.89
N VAL A 299 0.17 37.06 4.95
CA VAL A 299 -0.62 36.51 6.05
C VAL A 299 0.23 36.47 7.30
N ARG A 300 -0.28 37.06 8.41
CA ARG A 300 0.49 37.25 9.65
C ARG A 300 0.00 36.37 10.81
N ASP A 301 -1.25 35.96 10.78
CA ASP A 301 -1.90 35.18 11.83
C ASP A 301 -2.85 34.12 11.26
N SER A 302 -3.25 33.18 12.10
CA SER A 302 -4.15 32.07 11.73
C SER A 302 -5.53 32.56 11.28
N ARG A 303 -6.04 33.69 11.82
CA ARG A 303 -7.34 34.24 11.42
C ARG A 303 -7.31 34.80 9.99
N ALA A 304 -6.26 35.57 9.66
CA ALA A 304 -6.04 36.08 8.29
C ALA A 304 -5.79 34.92 7.30
N MET A 305 -5.20 33.84 7.76
CA MET A 305 -4.98 32.63 6.96
C MET A 305 -6.30 31.96 6.57
N TRP A 306 -7.26 31.84 7.48
CA TRP A 306 -8.59 31.32 7.19
C TRP A 306 -9.31 32.11 6.08
N GLN A 307 -9.21 33.42 6.10
CA GLN A 307 -9.76 34.27 5.03
C GLN A 307 -9.01 34.13 3.71
N ALA A 308 -7.68 33.96 3.76
CA ALA A 308 -6.85 33.87 2.57
C ALA A 308 -6.96 32.51 1.85
N LEU A 309 -7.19 31.42 2.59
CA LEU A 309 -7.22 30.06 2.08
C LEU A 309 -8.63 29.46 1.97
N TRP A 310 -9.69 30.22 2.36
CA TRP A 310 -11.08 29.78 2.43
C TRP A 310 -11.61 29.08 1.16
N GLN A 311 -11.07 29.36 0.01
CA GLN A 311 -11.53 28.86 -1.29
C GLN A 311 -10.96 27.48 -1.69
N GLY A 312 -10.27 26.72 -0.82
CA GLY A 312 -9.78 25.41 -1.22
C GLY A 312 -8.90 24.62 -0.26
N PHE A 313 -8.55 25.18 0.88
CA PHE A 313 -7.62 24.48 1.79
C PHE A 313 -8.17 24.44 3.22
N ARG A 314 -8.79 23.34 3.60
CA ARG A 314 -9.08 23.06 5.01
C ARG A 314 -7.78 22.68 5.71
N MET A 315 -7.51 23.27 6.88
CA MET A 315 -6.32 23.02 7.67
C MET A 315 -6.67 23.14 9.16
N PRO A 316 -6.17 22.23 10.02
CA PRO A 316 -6.35 22.38 11.47
C PRO A 316 -5.71 23.67 12.01
N PRO A 317 -6.29 24.35 13.01
CA PRO A 317 -5.78 25.63 13.52
C PRO A 317 -4.33 25.59 13.99
N PHE A 318 -3.89 24.48 14.62
CA PHE A 318 -2.51 24.31 15.11
C PHE A 318 -1.47 24.25 13.98
N ALA A 319 -1.87 23.73 12.82
CA ALA A 319 -0.98 23.62 11.65
C ALA A 319 -0.79 24.97 10.95
N ALA A 320 -1.72 25.90 11.12
CA ALA A 320 -1.67 27.22 10.47
C ALA A 320 -0.50 28.05 10.95
N ASP A 321 -0.27 28.13 12.26
CA ASP A 321 0.83 28.93 12.82
C ASP A 321 2.20 28.37 12.47
N ASP A 322 2.32 27.05 12.41
CA ASP A 322 3.55 26.38 11.98
C ASP A 322 3.85 26.64 10.50
N LEU A 323 2.83 26.57 9.65
CA LEU A 323 2.99 26.85 8.23
C LEU A 323 3.35 28.31 7.94
N ILE A 324 2.75 29.25 8.68
CA ILE A 324 3.11 30.67 8.61
C ILE A 324 4.57 30.87 9.01
N ARG A 325 5.02 30.20 10.07
CA ARG A 325 6.42 30.24 10.56
C ARG A 325 7.38 29.69 9.50
N GLN A 326 7.05 28.58 8.89
CA GLN A 326 7.86 27.97 7.83
C GLN A 326 7.90 28.86 6.58
N ALA A 327 6.75 29.41 6.15
CA ALA A 327 6.68 30.30 5.00
C ALA A 327 7.56 31.55 5.15
N ARG A 328 7.66 32.10 6.39
CA ARG A 328 8.49 33.27 6.69
C ARG A 328 9.98 33.03 6.64
N ARG A 329 10.44 31.78 6.65
CA ARG A 329 11.86 31.45 6.47
C ARG A 329 12.35 31.66 5.02
N TYR A 330 11.41 31.69 4.07
CA TYR A 330 11.73 31.95 2.68
C TYR A 330 11.85 33.47 2.44
N LYS A 331 13.01 33.89 1.94
CA LYS A 331 13.35 35.32 1.75
C LYS A 331 12.55 35.98 0.63
N SER A 332 12.02 35.19 -0.32
CA SER A 332 11.33 35.74 -1.48
C SER A 332 10.32 34.75 -2.09
N ARG A 333 9.32 35.29 -2.76
CA ARG A 333 8.40 34.55 -3.62
C ARG A 333 9.13 33.67 -4.64
N ARG A 334 10.28 34.14 -5.14
CA ARG A 334 11.08 33.41 -6.14
C ARG A 334 11.59 32.07 -5.61
N GLU A 335 11.97 31.99 -4.34
CA GLU A 335 12.40 30.74 -3.71
C GLU A 335 11.28 29.70 -3.66
N LEU A 336 10.06 30.10 -3.26
CA LEU A 336 8.89 29.21 -3.23
C LEU A 336 8.45 28.79 -4.64
N THR A 337 8.51 29.70 -5.61
CA THR A 337 8.21 29.37 -7.02
C THR A 337 9.24 28.38 -7.58
N ARG A 338 10.53 28.53 -7.21
CA ARG A 338 11.57 27.55 -7.56
C ARG A 338 11.26 26.18 -6.93
N ALA A 339 10.90 26.15 -5.64
CA ALA A 339 10.55 24.92 -4.96
C ALA A 339 9.38 24.19 -5.64
N ILE A 340 8.32 24.89 -6.01
CA ILE A 340 7.18 24.33 -6.74
C ILE A 340 7.61 23.76 -8.10
N ARG A 341 8.53 24.43 -8.82
CA ARG A 341 9.07 23.91 -10.09
C ARG A 341 9.91 22.64 -9.91
N LEU A 342 10.70 22.57 -8.84
CA LEU A 342 11.46 21.35 -8.51
C LEU A 342 10.52 20.17 -8.21
N ILE A 343 9.46 20.42 -7.45
CA ILE A 343 8.43 19.41 -7.15
C ILE A 343 7.72 18.95 -8.42
N ALA A 344 7.32 19.88 -9.31
CA ALA A 344 6.69 19.53 -10.58
C ALA A 344 7.62 18.74 -11.51
N ARG A 345 8.94 19.00 -11.48
CA ARG A 345 9.93 18.23 -12.23
C ARG A 345 10.04 16.81 -11.69
N ALA A 346 10.10 16.64 -10.36
CA ALA A 346 10.13 15.33 -9.73
C ALA A 346 8.84 14.53 -10.00
N ASP A 347 7.67 15.19 -10.05
CA ASP A 347 6.40 14.54 -10.43
C ASP A 347 6.45 13.98 -11.85
N LEU A 348 6.95 14.74 -12.81
CA LEU A 348 7.13 14.28 -14.19
C LEU A 348 8.14 13.13 -14.27
N GLU A 349 9.24 13.20 -13.52
CA GLU A 349 10.27 12.15 -13.49
C GLU A 349 9.71 10.85 -12.88
N LEU A 350 8.95 10.93 -11.78
CA LEU A 350 8.31 9.76 -11.16
C LEU A 350 7.27 9.09 -12.08
N ARG A 351 6.54 9.86 -12.88
CA ARG A 351 5.57 9.34 -13.86
C ARG A 351 6.22 8.71 -15.09
N SER A 352 7.48 9.00 -15.34
CA SER A 352 8.26 8.43 -16.45
C SER A 352 8.88 7.06 -16.13
N SER A 353 8.45 6.41 -15.03
CA SER A 353 8.96 5.11 -14.57
C SER A 353 10.49 5.09 -14.38
N PRO A 354 11.04 5.94 -13.52
CA PRO A 354 12.48 5.97 -13.28
C PRO A 354 12.96 4.64 -12.67
N PRO A 355 14.22 4.26 -12.87
CA PRO A 355 14.78 3.02 -12.32
C PRO A 355 14.77 3.00 -10.77
N ASP A 356 14.82 4.17 -10.13
CA ASP A 356 14.79 4.33 -8.68
C ASP A 356 14.00 5.58 -8.30
N LYS A 357 12.76 5.39 -7.85
CA LYS A 357 11.87 6.47 -7.39
C LYS A 357 12.36 7.11 -6.08
N ARG A 358 13.03 6.33 -5.23
CA ARG A 358 13.58 6.83 -3.97
C ARG A 358 14.67 7.86 -4.21
N LEU A 359 15.56 7.61 -5.15
CA LEU A 359 16.62 8.53 -5.53
C LEU A 359 16.06 9.86 -6.06
N VAL A 360 14.96 9.82 -6.82
CA VAL A 360 14.28 11.04 -7.31
C VAL A 360 13.79 11.90 -6.14
N LEU A 361 13.20 11.28 -5.12
CA LEU A 361 12.72 11.99 -3.92
C LEU A 361 13.86 12.50 -3.04
N GLU A 362 14.91 11.72 -2.85
CA GLU A 362 16.09 12.15 -2.09
C GLU A 362 16.75 13.36 -2.73
N ARG A 363 16.91 13.34 -4.06
CA ARG A 363 17.41 14.48 -4.83
C ARG A 363 16.50 15.70 -4.71
N LEU A 364 15.18 15.52 -4.82
CA LEU A 364 14.23 16.60 -4.62
C LEU A 364 14.38 17.24 -3.23
N VAL A 365 14.38 16.45 -2.16
CA VAL A 365 14.51 16.95 -0.79
C VAL A 365 15.84 17.66 -0.58
N TYR A 366 16.93 17.12 -1.13
CA TYR A 366 18.22 17.77 -1.12
C TYR A 366 18.20 19.14 -1.82
N ASP A 367 17.63 19.22 -3.02
CA ASP A 367 17.53 20.45 -3.83
C ASP A 367 16.62 21.50 -3.16
N LEU A 368 15.55 21.06 -2.47
CA LEU A 368 14.65 21.93 -1.71
C LEU A 368 15.31 22.48 -0.44
N ALA A 369 16.10 21.67 0.25
CA ALA A 369 16.80 22.07 1.47
C ALA A 369 18.09 22.84 1.20
N SER A 370 18.66 22.76 0.00
CA SER A 370 19.88 23.47 -0.39
C SER A 370 19.61 24.95 -0.66
N GLU A 371 20.53 25.82 -0.32
CA GLU A 371 20.46 27.23 -0.73
C GLU A 371 20.55 27.34 -2.26
N SER A 372 19.75 28.23 -2.83
CA SER A 372 19.86 28.55 -4.26
C SER A 372 21.22 29.20 -4.50
N LYS A 373 22.14 28.48 -5.11
CA LYS A 373 23.35 29.14 -5.67
C LYS A 373 22.87 30.22 -6.66
N PRO A 374 23.38 31.45 -6.58
CA PRO A 374 23.12 32.42 -7.64
C PRO A 374 23.55 31.80 -8.97
N PRO A 375 22.86 32.08 -10.08
CA PRO A 375 23.27 31.59 -11.39
C PRO A 375 24.73 31.97 -11.60
N SER A 376 25.54 30.98 -11.99
CA SER A 376 26.95 31.21 -12.31
C SER A 376 27.03 32.38 -13.31
N PRO A 377 27.94 33.36 -13.15
CA PRO A 377 28.12 34.44 -14.11
C PRO A 377 28.28 33.98 -15.57
N TRP A 378 28.75 32.73 -15.74
CA TRP A 378 28.96 32.09 -17.04
C TRP A 378 27.66 31.52 -17.65
N ALA A 379 26.60 31.29 -16.90
CA ALA A 379 25.32 30.83 -17.46
C ALA A 379 24.55 31.92 -18.23
N THR A 380 24.84 33.21 -17.93
CA THR A 380 24.28 34.37 -18.63
C THR A 380 25.03 34.70 -19.93
N ALA A 381 26.29 34.24 -20.05
CA ALA A 381 27.09 34.49 -21.23
C ALA A 381 26.77 33.54 -22.41
N GLN A 382 26.16 32.39 -22.15
CA GLN A 382 25.77 31.44 -23.20
C GLN A 382 24.48 31.79 -23.93
N LEU A 383 23.63 32.65 -23.38
CA LEU A 383 22.38 33.12 -24.00
C LEU A 383 22.55 34.35 -24.92
N SER A 384 23.76 34.91 -25.01
CA SER A 384 24.03 36.08 -25.87
C SER A 384 24.72 35.74 -27.20
N PHE A 385 24.88 34.45 -27.55
CA PHE A 385 25.49 34.02 -28.80
C PHE A 385 24.53 33.36 -29.83
N GLU A 386 23.23 33.39 -29.57
CA GLU A 386 22.21 33.00 -30.57
C GLU A 386 21.38 34.25 -30.94
N VAL A 387 21.92 35.08 -31.83
CA VAL A 387 21.19 36.00 -32.71
C VAL A 387 21.85 35.95 -34.07
#